data_bab5224ce759c2947f7d79a14c9e82f2
#
_entry.id   bab5224ce759c2947f7d79a14c9e82f2
#
_cell.length_a   1.000
_cell.length_b   1.000
_cell.length_c   1.000
_cell.angle_alpha   90.00
_cell.angle_beta   90.00
_cell.angle_gamma   90.00
#
_symmetry.space_group_name_H-M   'P 1'
#
loop_
_entity.id
_entity.type
_entity.pdbx_description
1 polymer ?
#
loop_
_entity_poly.entity_id
_entity_poly.type
_entity_poly.pdbx_seq_one_letter_code
_entity_poly.pdbx_strand_id
1 'polypeptide(L)'
;LLDDGHRPEMKKLAEEYGVRYLSRATNEHAKAGNLNYGLENSHGDFICIFDADHCPQQNFITNTIGYFADKNVAFVQTPQDFYNLDSFQHRQGKNNKGLWSEQSLFFRVIQRGKDYWNAAFFCGSCAIVRRSSLESIGGFATGTLTEDLHTSIRLHKKGYRSIYMQQSMAYGIAPSNVEPFLSQRVRWGQGAMQVWKKEGILTGKGLTIAQRLNYLASVLTYFDGWQKGLFYLAPAIVLTTGIMPIEAINI
;
A
#
# COMPACT_ATOMS: atom_id res chain seq x y z
N LEU A 1 4.51 -6.19 19.96
CA LEU A 1 3.42 -6.87 19.29
C LEU A 1 2.12 -6.10 19.54
N LEU A 2 1.42 -5.68 18.47
CA LEU A 2 0.12 -5.01 18.56
C LEU A 2 -0.98 -6.04 18.25
N ASP A 3 -1.91 -6.26 19.19
CA ASP A 3 -2.97 -7.27 19.03
C ASP A 3 -4.35 -6.73 19.45
N ASP A 4 -5.21 -6.47 18.46
CA ASP A 4 -6.62 -6.08 18.69
C ASP A 4 -7.53 -7.30 18.97
N GLY A 5 -7.00 -8.51 18.79
CA GLY A 5 -7.75 -9.76 19.00
C GLY A 5 -7.79 -10.22 20.45
N HIS A 6 -7.06 -9.58 21.35
CA HIS A 6 -6.93 -9.93 22.76
C HIS A 6 -6.59 -11.41 23.01
N ARG A 7 -5.73 -11.98 22.15
CA ARG A 7 -5.44 -13.41 22.14
C ARG A 7 -4.43 -13.79 23.23
N PRO A 8 -4.83 -14.61 24.22
CA PRO A 8 -3.92 -15.01 25.29
C PRO A 8 -2.66 -15.71 24.81
N GLU A 9 -2.76 -16.50 23.73
CA GLU A 9 -1.64 -17.17 23.10
C GLU A 9 -0.62 -16.20 22.53
N MET A 10 -1.07 -15.09 21.97
CA MET A 10 -0.17 -14.05 21.43
C MET A 10 0.53 -13.27 22.53
N LYS A 11 -0.16 -13.05 23.66
CA LYS A 11 0.45 -12.46 24.86
C LYS A 11 1.55 -13.37 25.41
N LYS A 12 1.25 -14.67 25.59
CA LYS A 12 2.21 -15.66 26.04
C LYS A 12 3.44 -15.74 25.12
N LEU A 13 3.21 -15.74 23.81
CA LEU A 13 4.29 -15.74 22.82
C LEU A 13 5.17 -14.49 22.95
N ALA A 14 4.57 -13.31 23.13
CA ALA A 14 5.32 -12.08 23.32
C ALA A 14 6.19 -12.12 24.60
N GLU A 15 5.66 -12.67 25.69
CA GLU A 15 6.40 -12.90 26.95
C GLU A 15 7.57 -13.87 26.74
N GLU A 16 7.36 -14.97 26.02
CA GLU A 16 8.39 -15.97 25.72
C GLU A 16 9.57 -15.39 24.95
N TYR A 17 9.28 -14.51 23.98
CA TYR A 17 10.30 -13.85 23.18
C TYR A 17 10.79 -12.51 23.75
N GLY A 18 10.36 -12.13 24.94
CA GLY A 18 10.76 -10.89 25.61
C GLY A 18 10.34 -9.63 24.85
N VAL A 19 9.28 -9.69 24.04
CA VAL A 19 8.76 -8.54 23.29
C VAL A 19 7.54 -7.96 23.99
N ARG A 20 7.40 -6.65 23.92
CA ARG A 20 6.28 -5.93 24.51
C ARG A 20 4.97 -6.27 23.81
N TYR A 21 3.97 -6.70 24.55
CA TYR A 21 2.61 -6.92 24.06
C TYR A 21 1.75 -5.68 24.36
N LEU A 22 1.06 -5.17 23.34
CA LEU A 22 0.12 -4.06 23.46
C LEU A 22 -1.22 -4.48 22.88
N SER A 23 -2.27 -4.30 23.69
CA SER A 23 -3.66 -4.53 23.31
C SER A 23 -4.50 -3.37 23.84
N ARG A 24 -5.44 -2.88 23.07
CA ARG A 24 -6.29 -1.73 23.41
C ARG A 24 -7.72 -2.20 23.69
N ALA A 25 -8.49 -1.44 24.48
CA ALA A 25 -9.84 -1.82 24.90
C ALA A 25 -10.86 -1.86 23.74
N THR A 26 -10.62 -1.10 22.67
CA THR A 26 -11.49 -1.02 21.50
C THR A 26 -10.66 -1.23 20.24
N ASN A 27 -11.29 -1.66 19.15
CA ASN A 27 -10.66 -1.75 17.83
C ASN A 27 -11.05 -0.59 16.90
N GLU A 28 -11.38 0.57 17.47
CA GLU A 28 -11.75 1.76 16.71
C GLU A 28 -10.65 2.15 15.72
N HIS A 29 -11.03 2.51 14.51
CA HIS A 29 -10.13 2.77 13.38
C HIS A 29 -9.25 1.58 12.96
N ALA A 30 -9.59 0.35 13.36
CA ALA A 30 -8.92 -0.88 12.94
C ALA A 30 -7.38 -0.75 12.97
N LYS A 31 -6.69 -1.11 11.88
CA LYS A 31 -5.21 -1.10 11.82
C LYS A 31 -4.62 0.29 12.12
N ALA A 32 -5.18 1.36 11.56
CA ALA A 32 -4.68 2.73 11.81
C ALA A 32 -4.71 3.09 13.30
N GLY A 33 -5.82 2.79 13.97
CA GLY A 33 -5.95 3.02 15.42
C GLY A 33 -4.97 2.18 16.24
N ASN A 34 -4.73 0.92 15.85
CA ASN A 34 -3.76 0.06 16.51
C ASN A 34 -2.32 0.56 16.32
N LEU A 35 -1.98 1.02 15.10
CA LEU A 35 -0.68 1.64 14.82
C LEU A 35 -0.48 2.93 15.62
N ASN A 36 -1.50 3.78 15.75
CA ASN A 36 -1.44 5.00 16.57
C ASN A 36 -1.27 4.68 18.06
N TYR A 37 -1.98 3.67 18.56
CA TYR A 37 -1.79 3.19 19.92
C TYR A 37 -0.36 2.69 20.15
N GLY A 38 0.22 1.96 19.19
CA GLY A 38 1.63 1.57 19.20
C GLY A 38 2.59 2.76 19.16
N LEU A 39 2.27 3.79 18.37
CA LEU A 39 3.03 5.02 18.28
C LEU A 39 3.07 5.77 19.63
N GLU A 40 1.92 5.93 20.28
CA GLU A 40 1.80 6.57 21.61
C GLU A 40 2.51 5.80 22.71
N ASN A 41 2.57 4.48 22.61
CA ASN A 41 3.17 3.59 23.61
C ASN A 41 4.60 3.14 23.26
N SER A 42 5.31 3.85 22.40
CA SER A 42 6.70 3.58 22.03
C SER A 42 7.51 4.86 21.90
N HIS A 43 8.84 4.76 21.87
CA HIS A 43 9.73 5.94 21.91
C HIS A 43 10.82 5.94 20.83
N GLY A 44 10.86 4.95 19.94
CA GLY A 44 11.86 4.91 18.86
C GLY A 44 11.68 6.05 17.86
N ASP A 45 12.79 6.60 17.35
CA ASP A 45 12.79 7.65 16.32
C ASP A 45 12.26 7.17 14.98
N PHE A 46 12.33 5.87 14.74
CA PHE A 46 11.87 5.20 13.53
C PHE A 46 10.93 4.06 13.90
N ILE A 47 9.89 3.90 13.10
CA ILE A 47 8.84 2.91 13.27
C ILE A 47 8.92 1.92 12.12
N CYS A 48 9.32 0.68 12.39
CA CYS A 48 9.24 -0.41 11.43
C CYS A 48 7.85 -1.05 11.51
N ILE A 49 7.20 -1.24 10.37
CA ILE A 49 5.84 -1.76 10.29
C ILE A 49 5.82 -3.03 9.48
N PHE A 50 5.35 -4.10 10.12
CA PHE A 50 5.12 -5.40 9.49
C PHE A 50 3.76 -5.93 9.88
N ASP A 51 3.01 -6.43 8.90
CA ASP A 51 1.83 -7.25 9.18
C ASP A 51 2.29 -8.58 9.81
N ALA A 52 1.42 -9.21 10.58
CA ALA A 52 1.77 -10.41 11.36
C ALA A 52 2.19 -11.61 10.48
N ASP A 53 1.83 -11.58 9.19
CA ASP A 53 2.18 -12.57 8.18
C ASP A 53 3.45 -12.24 7.38
N HIS A 54 4.11 -11.11 7.66
CA HIS A 54 5.36 -10.71 7.03
C HIS A 54 6.57 -11.00 7.90
N CYS A 55 7.54 -11.75 7.35
CA CYS A 55 8.81 -12.06 7.97
C CYS A 55 9.91 -11.14 7.37
N PRO A 56 10.46 -10.17 8.14
CA PRO A 56 11.53 -9.32 7.66
C PRO A 56 12.85 -10.07 7.58
N GLN A 57 13.70 -9.69 6.62
CA GLN A 57 15.09 -10.13 6.58
C GLN A 57 15.90 -9.46 7.69
N GLN A 58 16.93 -10.13 8.19
CA GLN A 58 17.77 -9.66 9.29
C GLN A 58 18.44 -8.30 9.01
N ASN A 59 18.70 -8.01 7.74
CA ASN A 59 19.33 -6.76 7.29
C ASN A 59 18.34 -5.67 6.88
N PHE A 60 17.04 -5.80 7.18
CA PHE A 60 16.01 -4.82 6.83
C PHE A 60 16.38 -3.41 7.32
N ILE A 61 16.68 -3.26 8.61
CA ILE A 61 17.02 -1.96 9.19
C ILE A 61 18.32 -1.42 8.60
N THR A 62 19.36 -2.25 8.52
CA THR A 62 20.67 -1.83 8.00
C THR A 62 20.59 -1.29 6.58
N ASN A 63 19.74 -1.91 5.74
CA ASN A 63 19.62 -1.50 4.33
C ASN A 63 18.67 -0.30 4.13
N THR A 64 17.82 0.01 5.12
CA THR A 64 16.81 1.08 4.97
C THR A 64 17.14 2.33 5.75
N ILE A 65 17.81 2.23 6.89
CA ILE A 65 18.04 3.36 7.80
C ILE A 65 18.89 4.48 7.20
N GLY A 66 19.81 4.15 6.29
CA GLY A 66 20.71 5.12 5.65
C GLY A 66 19.99 6.20 4.84
N TYR A 67 18.81 5.91 4.30
CA TYR A 67 18.00 6.88 3.57
C TYR A 67 17.51 8.05 4.43
N PHE A 68 17.42 7.85 5.73
CA PHE A 68 16.99 8.88 6.68
C PHE A 68 18.09 9.88 7.07
N ALA A 69 19.27 9.80 6.49
CA ALA A 69 20.27 10.88 6.55
C ALA A 69 19.69 12.19 5.97
N ASP A 70 18.83 12.10 4.95
CA ASP A 70 17.97 13.22 4.53
C ASP A 70 16.82 13.37 5.54
N LYS A 71 16.79 14.49 6.25
CA LYS A 71 15.76 14.80 7.26
C LYS A 71 14.35 14.95 6.67
N ASN A 72 14.26 15.20 5.35
CA ASN A 72 12.97 15.32 4.66
C ASN A 72 12.34 13.97 4.32
N VAL A 73 13.10 12.87 4.39
CA VAL A 73 12.55 11.53 4.16
C VAL A 73 11.67 11.12 5.34
N ALA A 74 10.37 10.98 5.06
CA ALA A 74 9.39 10.54 6.04
C ALA A 74 9.33 9.02 6.17
N PHE A 75 9.42 8.30 5.05
CA PHE A 75 9.36 6.83 5.06
C PHE A 75 10.14 6.21 3.90
N VAL A 76 10.53 4.97 4.13
CA VAL A 76 11.09 4.07 3.12
C VAL A 76 10.16 2.87 3.01
N GLN A 77 9.65 2.60 1.81
CA GLN A 77 8.83 1.44 1.48
C GLN A 77 9.65 0.43 0.71
N THR A 78 9.56 -0.85 1.07
CA THR A 78 10.11 -1.98 0.30
C THR A 78 8.97 -2.81 -0.31
N PRO A 79 9.23 -3.63 -1.36
CA PRO A 79 8.22 -4.53 -1.90
C PRO A 79 7.63 -5.46 -0.84
N GLN A 80 6.35 -5.77 -0.98
CA GLN A 80 5.71 -6.88 -0.29
C GLN A 80 5.77 -8.10 -1.22
N ASP A 81 6.67 -9.01 -0.97
CA ASP A 81 6.75 -10.28 -1.69
C ASP A 81 6.13 -11.41 -0.87
N PHE A 82 5.67 -12.46 -1.55
CA PHE A 82 4.96 -13.56 -0.94
C PHE A 82 5.67 -14.88 -1.27
N TYR A 83 5.78 -15.75 -0.27
CA TYR A 83 6.51 -17.02 -0.42
C TYR A 83 5.60 -18.21 -0.74
N ASN A 84 4.28 -18.10 -0.53
CA ASN A 84 3.35 -19.17 -0.76
C ASN A 84 2.94 -19.27 -2.23
N LEU A 85 3.51 -20.24 -2.95
CA LEU A 85 3.28 -20.48 -4.37
C LEU A 85 1.86 -20.96 -4.71
N ASP A 86 1.11 -21.44 -3.72
CA ASP A 86 -0.30 -21.85 -3.84
C ASP A 86 -1.26 -20.67 -3.86
N SER A 87 -0.77 -19.47 -3.63
CA SER A 87 -1.58 -18.25 -3.62
C SER A 87 -2.26 -18.00 -4.96
N PHE A 88 -3.42 -17.34 -4.89
CA PHE A 88 -4.17 -16.96 -6.08
C PHE A 88 -3.34 -16.04 -7.01
N GLN A 89 -2.50 -15.22 -6.45
CA GLN A 89 -1.62 -14.30 -7.18
C GLN A 89 -0.55 -15.01 -7.99
N HIS A 90 -0.04 -16.15 -7.55
CA HIS A 90 0.98 -16.92 -8.26
C HIS A 90 0.41 -17.89 -9.32
N ARG A 91 -0.87 -18.24 -9.22
CA ARG A 91 -1.51 -19.20 -10.15
C ARG A 91 -1.58 -18.71 -11.58
N GLN A 92 -1.52 -17.41 -11.83
CA GLN A 92 -1.55 -16.83 -13.16
C GLN A 92 -0.21 -16.95 -13.92
N GLY A 93 0.88 -17.33 -13.24
CA GLY A 93 2.24 -17.34 -13.78
C GLY A 93 2.80 -18.71 -14.15
N LYS A 94 1.99 -19.74 -14.38
CA LYS A 94 2.43 -21.13 -14.58
C LYS A 94 3.45 -21.38 -15.70
N ASN A 95 3.67 -20.45 -16.61
CA ASN A 95 4.55 -20.62 -17.77
C ASN A 95 5.87 -19.84 -17.73
N ASN A 96 6.15 -19.11 -16.67
CA ASN A 96 7.35 -18.27 -16.60
C ASN A 96 8.36 -18.81 -15.59
N LYS A 97 9.61 -18.92 -16.01
CA LYS A 97 10.77 -19.28 -15.18
C LYS A 97 11.10 -18.22 -14.09
N GLY A 98 10.25 -17.22 -13.87
CA GLY A 98 10.35 -16.20 -12.83
C GLY A 98 9.09 -16.18 -11.99
N LEU A 99 9.23 -16.02 -10.67
CA LEU A 99 8.14 -15.85 -9.69
C LEU A 99 7.46 -14.50 -9.90
N TRP A 100 6.60 -14.36 -10.91
CA TRP A 100 5.74 -13.20 -11.07
C TRP A 100 4.42 -13.42 -10.33
N SER A 101 4.17 -12.58 -9.35
CA SER A 101 2.84 -12.43 -8.76
C SER A 101 2.07 -11.33 -9.49
N GLU A 102 0.76 -11.27 -9.32
CA GLU A 102 -0.07 -10.18 -9.86
C GLU A 102 0.42 -8.80 -9.36
N GLN A 103 0.91 -8.72 -8.14
CA GLN A 103 1.44 -7.47 -7.56
C GLN A 103 2.84 -7.11 -8.05
N SER A 104 3.52 -7.98 -8.80
CA SER A 104 4.86 -7.69 -9.32
C SER A 104 4.88 -6.45 -10.20
N LEU A 105 3.87 -6.23 -11.04
CA LEU A 105 3.76 -4.99 -11.83
C LEU A 105 3.71 -3.75 -10.91
N PHE A 106 2.94 -3.82 -9.85
CA PHE A 106 2.81 -2.71 -8.91
C PHE A 106 4.13 -2.42 -8.19
N PHE A 107 4.75 -3.41 -7.57
CA PHE A 107 5.96 -3.21 -6.79
C PHE A 107 7.22 -3.04 -7.64
N ARG A 108 7.36 -3.78 -8.77
CA ARG A 108 8.58 -3.77 -9.57
C ARG A 108 8.64 -2.63 -10.59
N VAL A 109 7.50 -2.11 -11.02
CA VAL A 109 7.41 -1.08 -12.06
C VAL A 109 6.75 0.19 -11.55
N ILE A 110 5.50 0.10 -11.07
CA ILE A 110 4.68 1.29 -10.76
C ILE A 110 5.25 2.08 -9.57
N GLN A 111 5.51 1.43 -8.44
CA GLN A 111 6.06 2.12 -7.26
C GLN A 111 7.43 2.72 -7.54
N ARG A 112 8.26 2.02 -8.33
CA ARG A 112 9.55 2.53 -8.78
C ARG A 112 9.41 3.80 -9.63
N GLY A 113 8.48 3.80 -10.59
CA GLY A 113 8.19 4.99 -11.41
C GLY A 113 7.65 6.16 -10.57
N LYS A 114 6.82 5.86 -9.57
CA LYS A 114 6.29 6.86 -8.62
C LYS A 114 7.37 7.45 -7.72
N ASP A 115 8.39 6.69 -7.34
CA ASP A 115 9.50 7.16 -6.52
C ASP A 115 10.24 8.33 -7.17
N TYR A 116 10.47 8.27 -8.48
CA TYR A 116 11.08 9.35 -9.24
C TYR A 116 10.32 10.70 -9.08
N TRP A 117 8.99 10.65 -8.95
CA TRP A 117 8.14 11.80 -8.79
C TRP A 117 7.82 12.14 -7.33
N ASN A 118 8.48 11.53 -6.37
CA ASN A 118 8.15 11.62 -4.95
C ASN A 118 6.67 11.33 -4.68
N ALA A 119 6.15 10.28 -5.29
CA ALA A 119 4.76 9.84 -5.20
C ALA A 119 4.62 8.35 -4.86
N ALA A 120 5.74 7.66 -4.58
CA ALA A 120 5.71 6.33 -4.00
C ALA A 120 5.01 6.41 -2.64
N PHE A 121 4.14 5.44 -2.34
CA PHE A 121 3.36 5.51 -1.13
C PHE A 121 3.56 4.28 -0.24
N PHE A 122 3.34 4.46 1.03
CA PHE A 122 3.32 3.42 2.04
C PHE A 122 2.20 2.43 1.76
N CYS A 123 2.50 1.14 1.82
CA CYS A 123 1.59 0.05 1.47
C CYS A 123 1.14 -0.77 2.70
N GLY A 124 1.18 -0.18 3.88
CA GLY A 124 0.68 -0.77 5.11
C GLY A 124 1.64 -1.72 5.83
N SER A 125 2.63 -2.28 5.13
CA SER A 125 3.63 -3.21 5.68
C SER A 125 4.97 -3.06 4.97
N CYS A 126 6.02 -3.70 5.48
CA CYS A 126 7.37 -3.71 4.90
C CYS A 126 7.97 -2.31 4.73
N ALA A 127 7.75 -1.45 5.71
CA ALA A 127 8.19 -0.06 5.67
C ALA A 127 8.82 0.38 6.99
N ILE A 128 9.67 1.40 6.89
CA ILE A 128 10.17 2.16 8.03
C ILE A 128 9.74 3.62 7.88
N VAL A 129 9.25 4.22 8.95
CA VAL A 129 8.70 5.58 8.96
C VAL A 129 9.36 6.39 10.05
N ARG A 130 9.71 7.64 9.76
CA ARG A 130 10.24 8.59 10.75
C ARG A 130 9.12 9.04 11.69
N ARG A 131 9.30 8.85 13.00
CA ARG A 131 8.33 9.24 14.04
C ARG A 131 7.93 10.70 13.93
N SER A 132 8.88 11.63 13.90
CA SER A 132 8.60 13.06 13.87
C SER A 132 7.77 13.48 12.65
N SER A 133 7.93 12.80 11.52
CA SER A 133 7.08 13.03 10.33
C SER A 133 5.65 12.58 10.57
N LEU A 134 5.41 11.41 11.18
CA LEU A 134 4.07 10.95 11.57
C LEU A 134 3.42 11.90 12.58
N GLU A 135 4.13 12.28 13.62
CA GLU A 135 3.63 13.19 14.65
C GLU A 135 3.25 14.55 14.06
N SER A 136 4.01 15.04 13.07
CA SER A 136 3.71 16.32 12.39
C SER A 136 2.36 16.33 11.66
N ILE A 137 1.81 15.17 11.31
CA ILE A 137 0.51 15.03 10.65
C ILE A 137 -0.57 14.42 11.58
N GLY A 138 -0.27 14.25 12.87
CA GLY A 138 -1.16 13.69 13.88
C GLY A 138 -1.25 12.16 13.87
N GLY A 139 -0.16 11.46 13.49
CA GLY A 139 -0.10 9.99 13.45
C GLY A 139 -0.57 9.39 12.11
N PHE A 140 -0.82 8.08 12.13
CA PHE A 140 -1.41 7.38 10.99
C PHE A 140 -2.82 7.87 10.72
N ALA A 141 -3.14 8.13 9.45
CA ALA A 141 -4.42 8.68 9.07
C ALA A 141 -5.57 7.69 9.35
N THR A 142 -6.63 8.18 9.97
CA THR A 142 -7.84 7.41 10.30
C THR A 142 -9.02 7.81 9.42
N GLY A 143 -10.09 6.99 9.46
CA GLY A 143 -11.36 7.31 8.79
C GLY A 143 -11.36 7.03 7.29
N THR A 144 -10.45 6.17 6.81
CA THR A 144 -10.46 5.54 5.49
C THR A 144 -10.02 4.09 5.61
N LEU A 145 -10.41 3.24 4.67
CA LEU A 145 -10.05 1.82 4.66
C LEU A 145 -8.61 1.55 4.20
N THR A 146 -7.93 2.55 3.64
CA THR A 146 -6.54 2.51 3.19
C THR A 146 -5.76 3.62 3.93
N GLU A 147 -5.47 3.36 5.19
CA GLU A 147 -4.74 4.28 6.08
C GLU A 147 -3.33 4.60 5.57
N ASP A 148 -2.73 3.64 4.88
CA ASP A 148 -1.41 3.69 4.29
C ASP A 148 -1.32 4.74 3.16
N LEU A 149 -2.18 4.62 2.15
CA LEU A 149 -2.30 5.60 1.07
C LEU A 149 -2.65 6.99 1.63
N HIS A 150 -3.59 7.04 2.58
CA HIS A 150 -4.03 8.27 3.21
C HIS A 150 -2.89 8.96 3.98
N THR A 151 -2.16 8.21 4.81
CA THR A 151 -0.98 8.71 5.55
C THR A 151 0.08 9.25 4.59
N SER A 152 0.36 8.53 3.49
CA SER A 152 1.34 8.95 2.49
C SER A 152 0.97 10.28 1.84
N ILE A 153 -0.29 10.47 1.45
CA ILE A 153 -0.76 11.72 0.86
C ILE A 153 -0.61 12.88 1.85
N ARG A 154 -0.93 12.67 3.13
CA ARG A 154 -0.78 13.70 4.16
C ARG A 154 0.68 14.08 4.39
N LEU A 155 1.59 13.12 4.39
CA LEU A 155 3.03 13.36 4.46
C LEU A 155 3.54 14.15 3.25
N HIS A 156 3.15 13.74 2.03
CA HIS A 156 3.53 14.47 0.82
C HIS A 156 2.95 15.88 0.76
N LYS A 157 1.71 16.09 1.21
CA LYS A 157 1.11 17.44 1.34
C LYS A 157 1.87 18.33 2.31
N LYS A 158 2.52 17.74 3.32
CA LYS A 158 3.37 18.45 4.28
C LYS A 158 4.77 18.75 3.72
N GLY A 159 5.07 18.27 2.50
CA GLY A 159 6.35 18.49 1.80
C GLY A 159 7.43 17.43 2.08
N TYR A 160 7.09 16.37 2.79
CA TYR A 160 8.03 15.27 3.02
C TYR A 160 8.31 14.47 1.75
N ARG A 161 9.42 13.75 1.77
CA ARG A 161 9.80 12.80 0.74
C ARG A 161 9.54 11.36 1.18
N SER A 162 9.23 10.53 0.20
CA SER A 162 9.25 9.08 0.33
C SER A 162 10.37 8.47 -0.50
N ILE A 163 10.81 7.29 -0.10
CA ILE A 163 11.78 6.49 -0.86
C ILE A 163 11.17 5.12 -1.10
N TYR A 164 11.26 4.64 -2.33
CA TYR A 164 10.93 3.27 -2.67
C TYR A 164 12.20 2.46 -2.94
N MET A 165 12.53 1.57 -2.03
CA MET A 165 13.65 0.63 -2.18
C MET A 165 13.17 -0.62 -2.91
N GLN A 166 13.79 -0.96 -4.06
CA GLN A 166 13.34 -2.05 -4.93
C GLN A 166 13.63 -3.45 -4.41
N GLN A 167 14.56 -3.58 -3.49
CA GLN A 167 14.94 -4.87 -2.95
C GLN A 167 13.87 -5.36 -1.97
N SER A 168 13.40 -6.60 -2.17
CA SER A 168 12.50 -7.24 -1.23
C SER A 168 13.23 -7.54 0.06
N MET A 169 12.71 -7.00 1.14
CA MET A 169 13.31 -7.10 2.47
C MET A 169 12.39 -7.82 3.48
N ALA A 170 11.21 -8.27 3.02
CA ALA A 170 10.30 -9.08 3.80
C ALA A 170 9.44 -9.94 2.88
N TYR A 171 9.00 -11.07 3.39
CA TYR A 171 8.15 -12.04 2.68
C TYR A 171 6.95 -12.39 3.54
N GLY A 172 5.76 -12.32 2.95
CA GLY A 172 4.49 -12.59 3.60
C GLY A 172 3.72 -13.75 2.98
N ILE A 173 2.46 -13.88 3.38
CA ILE A 173 1.51 -14.87 2.86
C ILE A 173 0.42 -14.15 2.07
N ALA A 174 0.28 -14.49 0.79
CA ALA A 174 -0.82 -13.99 -0.02
C ALA A 174 -2.07 -14.89 0.10
N PRO A 175 -3.29 -14.36 -0.11
CA PRO A 175 -4.50 -15.15 -0.08
C PRO A 175 -4.47 -16.33 -1.06
N SER A 176 -4.76 -17.53 -0.55
CA SER A 176 -4.82 -18.76 -1.36
C SER A 176 -6.18 -18.98 -2.03
N ASN A 177 -7.22 -18.30 -1.55
CA ASN A 177 -8.59 -18.42 -2.03
C ASN A 177 -9.08 -17.13 -2.72
N VAL A 178 -10.04 -17.28 -3.63
CA VAL A 178 -10.62 -16.19 -4.42
C VAL A 178 -11.38 -15.19 -3.54
N GLU A 179 -12.13 -15.65 -2.56
CA GLU A 179 -13.00 -14.79 -1.74
C GLU A 179 -12.19 -13.77 -0.89
N PRO A 180 -11.17 -14.16 -0.10
CA PRO A 180 -10.31 -13.18 0.59
C PRO A 180 -9.58 -12.27 -0.40
N PHE A 181 -9.17 -12.77 -1.55
CA PHE A 181 -8.53 -11.96 -2.59
C PHE A 181 -9.47 -10.87 -3.11
N LEU A 182 -10.70 -11.20 -3.50
CA LEU A 182 -11.68 -10.22 -3.99
C LEU A 182 -12.08 -9.22 -2.89
N SER A 183 -12.30 -9.70 -1.67
CA SER A 183 -12.61 -8.84 -0.52
C SER A 183 -11.50 -7.82 -0.27
N GLN A 184 -10.25 -8.23 -0.36
CA GLN A 184 -9.09 -7.32 -0.26
C GLN A 184 -9.12 -6.24 -1.36
N ARG A 185 -9.40 -6.62 -2.63
CA ARG A 185 -9.44 -5.67 -3.77
C ARG A 185 -10.58 -4.66 -3.63
N VAL A 186 -11.77 -5.13 -3.22
CA VAL A 186 -12.92 -4.25 -2.94
C VAL A 186 -12.58 -3.25 -1.85
N ARG A 187 -11.99 -3.70 -0.75
CA ARG A 187 -11.56 -2.83 0.36
C ARG A 187 -10.57 -1.76 -0.11
N TRP A 188 -9.58 -2.13 -0.93
CA TRP A 188 -8.60 -1.18 -1.47
C TRP A 188 -9.25 -0.15 -2.40
N GLY A 189 -10.16 -0.58 -3.27
CA GLY A 189 -10.90 0.33 -4.15
C GLY A 189 -11.78 1.31 -3.37
N GLN A 190 -12.54 0.81 -2.40
CA GLN A 190 -13.35 1.67 -1.51
C GLN A 190 -12.47 2.67 -0.75
N GLY A 191 -11.35 2.21 -0.17
CA GLY A 191 -10.42 3.06 0.55
C GLY A 191 -9.82 4.15 -0.34
N ALA A 192 -9.40 3.81 -1.56
CA ALA A 192 -8.87 4.77 -2.52
C ALA A 192 -9.89 5.87 -2.87
N MET A 193 -11.17 5.51 -3.04
CA MET A 193 -12.26 6.47 -3.27
C MET A 193 -12.51 7.38 -2.05
N GLN A 194 -12.47 6.82 -0.85
CA GLN A 194 -12.59 7.58 0.40
C GLN A 194 -11.46 8.60 0.53
N VAL A 195 -10.22 8.18 0.25
CA VAL A 195 -9.04 9.06 0.28
C VAL A 195 -9.15 10.15 -0.78
N TRP A 196 -9.55 9.82 -2.01
CA TRP A 196 -9.75 10.83 -3.06
C TRP A 196 -10.73 11.91 -2.63
N LYS A 197 -11.89 11.52 -2.13
CA LYS A 197 -12.93 12.45 -1.65
C LYS A 197 -12.45 13.29 -0.47
N LYS A 198 -11.79 12.66 0.52
CA LYS A 198 -11.37 13.31 1.76
C LYS A 198 -10.21 14.26 1.57
N GLU A 199 -9.22 13.87 0.77
CA GLU A 199 -8.00 14.62 0.57
C GLU A 199 -8.02 15.56 -0.63
N GLY A 200 -9.04 15.51 -1.50
CA GLY A 200 -9.14 16.37 -2.65
C GLY A 200 -7.89 16.31 -3.54
N ILE A 201 -7.49 15.11 -3.98
CA ILE A 201 -6.20 14.85 -4.68
C ILE A 201 -5.96 15.86 -5.81
N LEU A 202 -7.00 16.23 -6.57
CA LEU A 202 -6.85 17.16 -7.69
C LEU A 202 -6.83 18.63 -7.27
N THR A 203 -7.59 19.01 -6.25
CA THR A 203 -7.85 20.41 -5.88
C THR A 203 -7.20 20.83 -4.57
N GLY A 204 -6.92 19.89 -3.68
CA GLY A 204 -6.33 20.14 -2.36
C GLY A 204 -4.91 20.73 -2.49
N LYS A 205 -4.49 21.56 -1.53
CA LYS A 205 -3.15 22.17 -1.48
C LYS A 205 -2.08 21.16 -1.03
N GLY A 206 -0.82 21.44 -1.36
CA GLY A 206 0.37 20.77 -0.83
C GLY A 206 0.94 19.66 -1.71
N LEU A 207 0.23 19.14 -2.71
CA LEU A 207 0.79 18.19 -3.69
C LEU A 207 1.29 18.92 -4.94
N THR A 208 2.41 18.47 -5.49
CA THR A 208 2.87 18.88 -6.83
C THR A 208 1.96 18.31 -7.92
N ILE A 209 2.01 18.86 -9.12
CA ILE A 209 1.25 18.36 -10.29
C ILE A 209 1.61 16.89 -10.55
N ALA A 210 2.89 16.54 -10.51
CA ALA A 210 3.35 15.18 -10.72
C ALA A 210 2.78 14.21 -9.66
N GLN A 211 2.77 14.59 -8.40
CA GLN A 211 2.17 13.80 -7.32
C GLN A 211 0.65 13.60 -7.55
N ARG A 212 -0.06 14.68 -7.93
CA ARG A 212 -1.51 14.60 -8.23
C ARG A 212 -1.80 13.59 -9.32
N LEU A 213 -1.07 13.66 -10.43
CA LEU A 213 -1.26 12.74 -11.56
C LEU A 213 -0.94 11.30 -11.15
N ASN A 214 0.13 11.09 -10.38
CA ASN A 214 0.50 9.77 -9.87
C ASN A 214 -0.53 9.18 -8.91
N TYR A 215 -1.09 9.98 -8.00
CA TYR A 215 -2.14 9.54 -7.09
C TYR A 215 -3.47 9.32 -7.82
N LEU A 216 -3.82 10.21 -8.77
CA LEU A 216 -4.98 10.03 -9.63
C LEU A 216 -4.90 8.71 -10.40
N ALA A 217 -3.75 8.40 -11.01
CA ALA A 217 -3.55 7.14 -11.71
C ALA A 217 -3.78 5.93 -10.80
N SER A 218 -3.32 5.99 -9.54
CA SER A 218 -3.58 4.92 -8.56
C SER A 218 -5.07 4.71 -8.27
N VAL A 219 -5.82 5.81 -8.21
CA VAL A 219 -7.27 5.77 -7.97
C VAL A 219 -8.02 5.26 -9.20
N LEU A 220 -7.65 5.74 -10.39
CA LEU A 220 -8.28 5.37 -11.66
C LEU A 220 -8.10 3.89 -12.02
N THR A 221 -7.08 3.22 -11.50
CA THR A 221 -6.90 1.76 -11.67
C THR A 221 -8.13 0.97 -11.22
N TYR A 222 -8.91 1.45 -10.26
CA TYR A 222 -10.12 0.77 -9.79
C TYR A 222 -11.33 0.96 -10.72
N PHE A 223 -11.23 1.81 -11.74
CA PHE A 223 -12.23 1.97 -12.80
C PHE A 223 -11.93 1.14 -14.05
N ASP A 224 -10.88 0.33 -14.05
CA ASP A 224 -10.46 -0.51 -15.17
C ASP A 224 -11.59 -1.44 -15.67
N GLY A 225 -12.45 -1.92 -14.79
CA GLY A 225 -13.63 -2.71 -15.14
C GLY A 225 -14.61 -1.97 -16.08
N TRP A 226 -14.81 -0.67 -15.87
CA TRP A 226 -15.65 0.16 -16.75
C TRP A 226 -15.02 0.34 -18.12
N GLN A 227 -13.72 0.62 -18.17
CA GLN A 227 -12.98 0.73 -19.41
C GLN A 227 -13.07 -0.56 -20.24
N LYS A 228 -12.85 -1.70 -19.61
CA LYS A 228 -12.99 -3.02 -20.26
C LYS A 228 -14.42 -3.27 -20.73
N GLY A 229 -15.42 -2.92 -19.92
CA GLY A 229 -16.83 -3.01 -20.30
C GLY A 229 -17.15 -2.22 -21.58
N LEU A 230 -16.66 -0.99 -21.68
CA LEU A 230 -16.80 -0.18 -22.91
C LEU A 230 -16.12 -0.81 -24.13
N PHE A 231 -14.92 -1.36 -23.96
CA PHE A 231 -14.24 -2.09 -25.04
C PHE A 231 -15.01 -3.33 -25.49
N TYR A 232 -15.63 -4.08 -24.58
CA TYR A 232 -16.45 -5.23 -24.92
C TYR A 232 -17.77 -4.85 -25.61
N LEU A 233 -18.30 -3.67 -25.32
CA LEU A 233 -19.50 -3.15 -26.01
C LEU A 233 -19.22 -2.61 -27.42
N ALA A 234 -17.99 -2.19 -27.72
CA ALA A 234 -17.65 -1.61 -29.00
C ALA A 234 -18.01 -2.52 -30.21
N PRO A 235 -17.67 -3.83 -30.24
CA PRO A 235 -18.08 -4.70 -31.33
C PRO A 235 -19.61 -4.81 -31.50
N ALA A 236 -20.35 -4.87 -30.38
CA ALA A 236 -21.80 -4.91 -30.42
C ALA A 236 -22.40 -3.62 -31.00
N ILE A 237 -21.85 -2.46 -30.63
CA ILE A 237 -22.26 -1.16 -31.19
C ILE A 237 -21.99 -1.12 -32.69
N VAL A 238 -20.79 -1.53 -33.13
CA VAL A 238 -20.46 -1.58 -34.58
C VAL A 238 -21.41 -2.48 -35.33
N LEU A 239 -21.67 -3.67 -34.83
CA LEU A 239 -22.55 -4.65 -35.49
C LEU A 239 -24.03 -4.19 -35.56
N THR A 240 -24.49 -3.45 -34.57
CA THR A 240 -25.90 -3.02 -34.52
C THR A 240 -26.16 -1.69 -35.18
N THR A 241 -25.19 -0.77 -35.19
CA THR A 241 -25.34 0.60 -35.69
C THR A 241 -24.59 0.89 -37.01
N GLY A 242 -23.59 0.08 -37.34
CA GLY A 242 -22.66 0.33 -38.45
C GLY A 242 -21.68 1.48 -38.17
N ILE A 243 -21.73 2.10 -37.00
CA ILE A 243 -20.84 3.21 -36.65
C ILE A 243 -19.47 2.64 -36.23
N MET A 244 -18.44 2.98 -36.98
CA MET A 244 -17.06 2.60 -36.64
C MET A 244 -16.51 3.65 -35.66
N PRO A 245 -16.12 3.25 -34.42
CA PRO A 245 -15.61 4.17 -33.42
C PRO A 245 -14.20 4.73 -33.76
N ILE A 246 -13.52 4.10 -34.69
CA ILE A 246 -12.19 4.51 -35.17
C ILE A 246 -12.21 4.38 -36.68
N GLU A 247 -12.00 5.49 -37.42
CA GLU A 247 -11.75 5.42 -38.86
C GLU A 247 -10.39 4.79 -39.11
N ALA A 248 -10.34 3.89 -40.09
CA ALA A 248 -9.06 3.29 -40.50
C ALA A 248 -8.14 4.42 -40.99
N ILE A 249 -7.06 4.66 -40.25
CA ILE A 249 -6.00 5.54 -40.74
C ILE A 249 -5.31 4.75 -41.86
N ASN A 250 -5.51 5.16 -43.09
CA ASN A 250 -4.72 4.67 -44.22
C ASN A 250 -3.27 5.11 -43.98
N ILE A 251 -2.42 4.17 -43.58
CA ILE A 251 -0.95 4.34 -43.49
C ILE A 251 -0.37 4.04 -44.87
#